data_696da3136bd8eafa6bbbd600ed0ffefd
#
_entry.id   696da3136bd8eafa6bbbd600ed0ffefd
#
_cell.length_a   1.000
_cell.length_b   1.000
_cell.length_c   1.000
_cell.angle_alpha   90.00
_cell.angle_beta   90.00
_cell.angle_gamma   90.00
#
_symmetry.space_group_name_H-M   'P 1'
#
loop_
_entity.id
_entity.type
_entity.pdbx_description
1 polymer ?
#
loop_
_entity_poly.entity_id
_entity_poly.type
_entity_poly.pdbx_seq_one_letter_code
_entity_poly.pdbx_strand_id
1 'polypeptide(L)'
;MSSTPGRALRRALTALLPVTALLSLAACGSDSTPAADTSQAAKPGSPGLAAARAALEKYSQRPTTISVTQPVGKKIPKGKEIDFILCGVQSCKDLADFFTEAAGELGWKVKQIATQGTPESVQAAYDQALRDKPDAVVSSGFPRAVYAKQLARLKAAGIPVVQSNADDVVGDGVSLLKNGPKEVGVQGEMLASWVVSDSDAEANTVYFDLPAYTILKPVKDSFAAKYEAWCDGCPLDQVDVPITAVGKDMPDRVVSYLRSHPKVTHVVFSLGLLNVGVPAALKTAGITGKHLVVNVGDAQNYQYIQSGLSDGAMALNSHETSWIQVDALARHFTGQSMDVDQRAELPNMLVTKDNLPSADGDFPIVEDYRAQFKALWGLS
;
A
#
# COMPACT_ATOMS: atom_id res chain seq x y z
N MET A 1 -21.27 22.33 -53.30
CA MET A 1 -20.44 22.18 -54.49
C MET A 1 -19.54 21.02 -54.21
N SER A 2 -19.93 19.79 -54.68
CA SER A 2 -19.50 19.14 -55.89
C SER A 2 -18.00 18.80 -55.83
N SER A 3 -17.48 17.60 -55.92
CA SER A 3 -17.91 16.36 -56.59
C SER A 3 -16.89 15.25 -56.33
N THR A 4 -17.36 14.01 -56.11
CA THR A 4 -16.67 12.74 -56.46
C THR A 4 -16.67 12.61 -58.00
N PRO A 5 -16.06 11.57 -58.72
CA PRO A 5 -15.67 10.22 -58.35
C PRO A 5 -14.44 9.65 -59.14
N GLY A 6 -14.14 8.36 -58.99
CA GLY A 6 -13.30 7.62 -59.96
C GLY A 6 -12.87 6.20 -59.60
N ARG A 7 -13.64 5.27 -60.13
CA ARG A 7 -13.48 3.78 -60.27
C ARG A 7 -12.33 3.37 -61.21
N ALA A 8 -11.78 2.18 -61.01
CA ALA A 8 -11.48 1.09 -61.99
C ALA A 8 -10.69 -0.04 -61.27
N LEU A 9 -11.15 -1.21 -61.15
CA LEU A 9 -11.42 -2.44 -61.93
C LEU A 9 -10.30 -2.94 -62.86
N ARG A 10 -9.79 -4.15 -62.60
CA ARG A 10 -9.53 -5.29 -63.54
C ARG A 10 -8.74 -6.39 -62.80
N ARG A 11 -9.36 -7.60 -62.59
CA ARG A 11 -9.37 -8.85 -63.40
C ARG A 11 -8.01 -9.55 -63.42
N ALA A 12 -7.83 -10.64 -62.73
CA ALA A 12 -8.14 -12.06 -62.97
C ALA A 12 -7.12 -12.75 -63.89
N LEU A 13 -6.52 -13.83 -63.45
CA LEU A 13 -6.36 -15.06 -64.24
C LEU A 13 -5.99 -16.26 -63.40
N THR A 14 -6.68 -17.34 -63.61
CA THR A 14 -6.69 -18.72 -63.26
C THR A 14 -5.46 -19.51 -63.68
N ALA A 15 -5.07 -20.55 -62.91
CA ALA A 15 -4.53 -21.79 -63.44
C ALA A 15 -4.79 -22.98 -62.49
N LEU A 16 -5.25 -24.08 -63.08
CA LEU A 16 -5.77 -25.35 -62.58
C LEU A 16 -4.67 -26.40 -62.38
N LEU A 17 -4.84 -27.22 -61.27
CA LEU A 17 -4.80 -28.72 -61.10
C LEU A 17 -3.54 -29.55 -61.56
N PRO A 18 -3.33 -30.83 -61.08
CA PRO A 18 -4.25 -31.80 -60.47
C PRO A 18 -3.71 -32.59 -59.20
N VAL A 19 -4.59 -33.05 -58.35
CA VAL A 19 -5.11 -34.42 -57.98
C VAL A 19 -4.07 -35.54 -57.87
N THR A 20 -3.97 -36.09 -56.71
CA THR A 20 -3.91 -37.53 -56.49
C THR A 20 -4.59 -37.92 -55.15
N ALA A 21 -5.55 -38.78 -55.26
CA ALA A 21 -6.34 -39.36 -54.16
C ALA A 21 -5.67 -40.60 -53.60
N LEU A 22 -5.81 -40.83 -52.31
CA LEU A 22 -5.77 -42.13 -51.70
C LEU A 22 -6.83 -42.20 -50.60
N LEU A 23 -7.84 -43.05 -50.85
CA LEU A 23 -8.88 -43.43 -49.93
C LEU A 23 -8.32 -44.38 -48.86
N SER A 24 -8.73 -44.18 -47.64
CA SER A 24 -8.96 -45.30 -46.71
C SER A 24 -10.15 -44.95 -45.78
N LEU A 25 -11.19 -45.75 -45.90
CA LEU A 25 -12.38 -45.77 -45.05
C LEU A 25 -12.01 -46.27 -43.65
N ALA A 26 -12.58 -45.66 -42.58
CA ALA A 26 -13.16 -46.40 -41.47
C ALA A 26 -13.97 -45.52 -40.51
N ALA A 27 -15.21 -45.86 -40.35
CA ALA A 27 -16.06 -45.88 -39.17
C ALA A 27 -16.51 -44.57 -38.49
N CYS A 28 -17.84 -44.39 -38.53
CA CYS A 28 -18.67 -43.51 -37.70
C CYS A 28 -18.44 -43.72 -36.20
N GLY A 29 -18.28 -42.64 -35.48
CA GLY A 29 -18.46 -42.52 -34.04
C GLY A 29 -18.89 -41.09 -33.74
N SER A 30 -20.16 -40.89 -33.46
CA SER A 30 -20.73 -39.65 -32.95
C SER A 30 -20.27 -39.46 -31.53
N ASP A 31 -19.32 -38.55 -31.26
CA ASP A 31 -19.09 -38.07 -29.94
C ASP A 31 -19.12 -36.55 -29.98
N SER A 32 -20.15 -36.02 -29.32
CA SER A 32 -20.31 -34.64 -28.95
C SER A 32 -19.19 -34.24 -28.02
N THR A 33 -18.24 -33.44 -28.50
CA THR A 33 -17.18 -32.81 -27.69
C THR A 33 -17.84 -31.75 -26.82
N PRO A 34 -17.78 -31.84 -25.48
CA PRO A 34 -18.07 -30.69 -24.60
C PRO A 34 -17.02 -29.65 -24.85
N ALA A 35 -17.45 -28.38 -25.01
CA ALA A 35 -16.56 -27.24 -24.97
C ALA A 35 -15.73 -27.29 -23.67
N ALA A 36 -14.43 -27.40 -23.80
CA ALA A 36 -13.54 -27.39 -22.67
C ALA A 36 -13.62 -26.01 -22.03
N ASP A 37 -14.20 -25.96 -20.84
CA ASP A 37 -14.13 -24.87 -19.91
C ASP A 37 -12.67 -24.80 -19.42
N THR A 38 -11.85 -23.95 -20.08
CA THR A 38 -10.43 -23.79 -19.73
C THR A 38 -10.28 -22.73 -18.65
N SER A 39 -10.91 -22.93 -17.50
CA SER A 39 -10.41 -22.36 -16.26
C SER A 39 -9.49 -23.40 -15.61
N GLN A 40 -8.25 -23.52 -16.07
CA GLN A 40 -7.23 -24.29 -15.35
C GLN A 40 -6.76 -23.47 -14.17
N ALA A 41 -7.27 -23.78 -12.97
CA ALA A 41 -6.62 -23.38 -11.73
C ALA A 41 -5.14 -23.81 -11.79
N ALA A 42 -4.25 -22.92 -11.37
CA ALA A 42 -2.81 -23.18 -11.36
C ALA A 42 -2.54 -24.43 -10.50
N LYS A 43 -1.89 -25.45 -11.08
CA LYS A 43 -1.60 -26.69 -10.35
C LYS A 43 -0.72 -26.43 -9.13
N PRO A 44 -0.93 -27.15 -8.00
CA PRO A 44 0.00 -27.12 -6.86
C PRO A 44 1.45 -27.30 -7.33
N GLY A 45 2.32 -26.31 -7.02
CA GLY A 45 3.71 -26.29 -7.47
C GLY A 45 3.97 -25.44 -8.72
N SER A 46 3.01 -24.62 -9.19
CA SER A 46 3.25 -23.67 -10.27
C SER A 46 4.37 -22.66 -9.89
N PRO A 47 5.16 -22.16 -10.86
CA PRO A 47 6.18 -21.12 -10.60
C PRO A 47 5.60 -19.88 -9.90
N GLY A 48 4.37 -19.50 -10.22
CA GLY A 48 3.67 -18.38 -9.58
C GLY A 48 3.41 -18.62 -8.09
N LEU A 49 2.87 -19.78 -7.72
CA LEU A 49 2.66 -20.16 -6.32
C LEU A 49 3.99 -20.23 -5.55
N ALA A 50 5.06 -20.76 -6.16
CA ALA A 50 6.38 -20.81 -5.54
C ALA A 50 6.92 -19.38 -5.27
N ALA A 51 6.74 -18.45 -6.22
CA ALA A 51 7.12 -17.05 -6.05
C ALA A 51 6.30 -16.35 -4.95
N ALA A 52 4.98 -16.60 -4.90
CA ALA A 52 4.13 -16.07 -3.84
C ALA A 52 4.55 -16.55 -2.45
N ARG A 53 4.84 -17.85 -2.30
CA ARG A 53 5.30 -18.42 -1.02
C ARG A 53 6.67 -17.87 -0.60
N ALA A 54 7.60 -17.71 -1.53
CA ALA A 54 8.90 -17.09 -1.24
C ALA A 54 8.76 -15.62 -0.80
N ALA A 55 7.86 -14.87 -1.41
CA ALA A 55 7.54 -13.51 -1.00
C ALA A 55 6.88 -13.48 0.38
N LEU A 56 5.90 -14.36 0.64
CA LEU A 56 5.25 -14.49 1.94
C LEU A 56 6.26 -14.83 3.04
N GLU A 57 7.15 -15.79 2.82
CA GLU A 57 8.20 -16.14 3.79
C GLU A 57 9.06 -14.93 4.14
N LYS A 58 9.51 -14.17 3.12
CA LYS A 58 10.27 -12.93 3.32
C LYS A 58 9.53 -11.93 4.21
N TYR A 59 8.25 -11.68 3.92
CA TYR A 59 7.47 -10.65 4.62
C TYR A 59 6.87 -11.11 5.95
N SER A 60 6.84 -12.42 6.23
CA SER A 60 6.39 -12.97 7.51
C SER A 60 7.48 -12.94 8.58
N GLN A 61 8.74 -12.73 8.20
CA GLN A 61 9.84 -12.60 9.14
C GLN A 61 9.89 -11.19 9.71
N ARG A 62 10.03 -11.06 11.02
CA ARG A 62 10.21 -9.77 11.68
C ARG A 62 11.61 -9.24 11.41
N PRO A 63 11.76 -8.06 10.76
CA PRO A 63 13.06 -7.43 10.59
C PRO A 63 13.71 -7.09 11.93
N THR A 64 15.04 -7.25 12.02
CA THR A 64 15.82 -6.96 13.23
C THR A 64 16.67 -5.70 13.10
N THR A 65 16.72 -5.09 11.90
CA THR A 65 17.54 -3.90 11.62
C THR A 65 16.72 -2.83 10.94
N ILE A 66 16.96 -1.58 11.34
CA ILE A 66 16.43 -0.41 10.65
C ILE A 66 17.09 -0.28 9.26
N SER A 67 16.40 0.43 8.36
CA SER A 67 16.85 0.53 6.96
C SER A 67 18.00 1.51 6.73
N VAL A 68 18.24 2.43 7.65
CA VAL A 68 19.40 3.34 7.63
C VAL A 68 20.48 2.80 8.54
N THR A 69 21.67 2.55 8.00
CA THR A 69 22.80 2.00 8.77
C THR A 69 24.01 2.94 8.83
N GLN A 70 23.97 4.04 8.07
CA GLN A 70 25.07 5.00 8.00
C GLN A 70 24.96 6.02 9.13
N PRO A 71 25.94 6.13 10.07
CA PRO A 71 25.93 7.15 11.11
C PRO A 71 25.91 8.57 10.56
N VAL A 72 25.28 9.49 11.26
CA VAL A 72 25.31 10.92 10.94
C VAL A 72 26.75 11.46 11.04
N GLY A 73 27.55 10.95 11.99
CA GLY A 73 28.99 11.23 12.08
C GLY A 73 29.38 12.69 12.38
N LYS A 74 28.39 13.55 12.62
CA LYS A 74 28.56 14.98 12.97
C LYS A 74 27.72 15.32 14.18
N LYS A 75 28.14 16.33 14.93
CA LYS A 75 27.36 16.82 16.07
C LYS A 75 26.05 17.44 15.59
N ILE A 76 24.92 16.80 15.94
CA ILE A 76 23.58 17.27 15.60
C ILE A 76 23.25 18.51 16.44
N PRO A 77 22.78 19.62 15.82
CA PRO A 77 22.43 20.83 16.56
C PRO A 77 21.18 20.62 17.42
N LYS A 78 21.17 21.13 18.64
CA LYS A 78 20.01 21.15 19.54
C LYS A 78 19.12 22.36 19.27
N GLY A 79 17.93 22.36 19.86
CA GLY A 79 17.03 23.52 19.91
C GLY A 79 16.33 23.83 18.60
N LYS A 80 16.26 22.87 17.67
CA LYS A 80 15.49 23.02 16.45
C LYS A 80 13.98 23.03 16.74
N GLU A 81 13.24 23.82 15.97
CA GLU A 81 11.78 23.91 16.06
C GLU A 81 11.16 23.38 14.76
N ILE A 82 10.28 22.41 14.91
CA ILE A 82 9.67 21.68 13.78
C ILE A 82 8.15 21.80 13.85
N ASP A 83 7.51 22.19 12.77
CA ASP A 83 6.06 22.14 12.65
C ASP A 83 5.63 20.82 11.99
N PHE A 84 4.82 20.03 12.68
CA PHE A 84 4.23 18.80 12.15
C PHE A 84 2.74 19.00 11.83
N ILE A 85 2.38 18.97 10.54
CA ILE A 85 1.01 19.17 10.06
C ILE A 85 0.29 17.83 10.03
N LEU A 86 -0.75 17.68 10.85
CA LEU A 86 -1.57 16.47 10.97
C LEU A 86 -2.54 16.33 9.77
N CYS A 87 -2.87 15.11 9.38
CA CYS A 87 -3.78 14.86 8.26
C CYS A 87 -5.27 14.71 8.65
N GLY A 88 -5.59 14.85 9.92
CA GLY A 88 -7.00 14.81 10.39
C GLY A 88 -7.50 13.43 10.80
N VAL A 89 -6.67 12.37 10.76
CA VAL A 89 -6.99 11.02 11.25
C VAL A 89 -6.01 10.57 12.32
N GLN A 90 -6.40 9.57 13.12
CA GLN A 90 -5.61 9.13 14.29
C GLN A 90 -4.20 8.66 13.89
N SER A 91 -4.05 7.89 12.82
CA SER A 91 -2.73 7.41 12.39
C SER A 91 -1.71 8.53 12.08
N CYS A 92 -2.16 9.71 11.66
CA CYS A 92 -1.28 10.88 11.51
C CYS A 92 -0.88 11.48 12.86
N LYS A 93 -1.75 11.39 13.87
CA LYS A 93 -1.42 11.79 15.23
C LYS A 93 -0.35 10.87 15.81
N ASP A 94 -0.49 9.57 15.59
CA ASP A 94 0.48 8.56 16.06
C ASP A 94 1.85 8.79 15.41
N LEU A 95 1.89 9.03 14.09
CA LEU A 95 3.12 9.42 13.39
C LEU A 95 3.77 10.66 14.00
N ALA A 96 2.98 11.69 14.31
CA ALA A 96 3.47 12.93 14.91
C ALA A 96 4.00 12.70 16.34
N ASP A 97 3.41 11.77 17.08
CA ASP A 97 3.86 11.43 18.44
C ASP A 97 5.19 10.68 18.39
N PHE A 98 5.36 9.69 17.49
CA PHE A 98 6.63 9.01 17.27
C PHE A 98 7.72 9.95 16.74
N PHE A 99 7.35 10.90 15.87
CA PHE A 99 8.27 11.93 15.42
C PHE A 99 8.69 12.85 16.58
N THR A 100 7.75 13.23 17.44
CA THR A 100 8.01 14.08 18.61
C THR A 100 8.94 13.38 19.61
N GLU A 101 8.74 12.07 19.82
CA GLU A 101 9.62 11.23 20.62
C GLU A 101 11.06 11.29 20.07
N ALA A 102 11.25 10.97 18.79
CA ALA A 102 12.54 10.96 18.13
C ALA A 102 13.24 12.33 18.16
N ALA A 103 12.49 13.38 17.85
CA ALA A 103 12.99 14.76 17.88
C ALA A 103 13.42 15.19 19.29
N GLY A 104 12.70 14.72 20.32
CA GLY A 104 13.02 14.94 21.73
C GLY A 104 14.38 14.38 22.14
N GLU A 105 14.77 13.21 21.60
CA GLU A 105 16.11 12.62 21.84
C GLU A 105 17.25 13.54 21.35
N LEU A 106 16.99 14.33 20.31
CA LEU A 106 17.94 15.32 19.78
C LEU A 106 17.82 16.70 20.46
N GLY A 107 16.89 16.88 21.41
CA GLY A 107 16.62 18.15 22.08
C GLY A 107 15.91 19.16 21.17
N TRP A 108 15.10 18.70 20.22
CA TRP A 108 14.27 19.51 19.34
C TRP A 108 12.86 19.67 19.91
N LYS A 109 12.15 20.69 19.46
CA LYS A 109 10.74 20.94 19.80
C LYS A 109 9.87 20.71 18.59
N VAL A 110 8.75 20.01 18.79
CA VAL A 110 7.76 19.75 17.75
C VAL A 110 6.44 20.42 18.11
N LYS A 111 5.94 21.24 17.20
CA LYS A 111 4.60 21.82 17.26
C LYS A 111 3.68 21.07 16.32
N GLN A 112 2.73 20.36 16.86
CA GLN A 112 1.71 19.67 16.06
C GLN A 112 0.61 20.66 15.65
N ILE A 113 0.34 20.79 14.36
CA ILE A 113 -0.69 21.65 13.80
C ILE A 113 -1.84 20.77 13.31
N ALA A 114 -2.98 20.83 14.00
CA ALA A 114 -4.15 20.05 13.67
C ALA A 114 -4.82 20.55 12.38
N THR A 115 -5.33 19.61 11.58
CA THR A 115 -6.21 19.89 10.44
C THR A 115 -7.48 19.05 10.52
N GLN A 116 -8.48 19.41 9.71
CA GLN A 116 -9.71 18.62 9.56
C GLN A 116 -9.66 17.64 8.39
N GLY A 117 -8.49 17.48 7.76
CA GLY A 117 -8.34 16.63 6.59
C GLY A 117 -8.91 17.20 5.30
N THR A 118 -9.33 18.46 5.29
CA THR A 118 -9.77 19.14 4.06
C THR A 118 -8.63 19.94 3.43
N PRO A 119 -8.63 20.14 2.09
CA PRO A 119 -7.62 20.95 1.41
C PRO A 119 -7.44 22.35 2.04
N GLU A 120 -8.54 23.00 2.40
CA GLU A 120 -8.53 24.34 2.99
C GLU A 120 -7.86 24.35 4.37
N SER A 121 -8.16 23.35 5.21
CA SER A 121 -7.56 23.23 6.54
C SER A 121 -6.06 22.92 6.47
N VAL A 122 -5.64 22.13 5.47
CA VAL A 122 -4.22 21.83 5.20
C VAL A 122 -3.48 23.08 4.72
N GLN A 123 -4.05 23.83 3.77
CA GLN A 123 -3.48 25.10 3.30
C GLN A 123 -3.32 26.10 4.46
N ALA A 124 -4.34 26.20 5.32
CA ALA A 124 -4.28 27.08 6.50
C ALA A 124 -3.18 26.67 7.47
N ALA A 125 -2.94 25.36 7.68
CA ALA A 125 -1.86 24.83 8.51
C ALA A 125 -0.48 25.17 7.92
N TYR A 126 -0.28 25.04 6.62
CA TYR A 126 0.95 25.46 5.95
C TYR A 126 1.15 26.98 5.97
N ASP A 127 0.08 27.79 5.86
CA ASP A 127 0.17 29.22 6.05
C ASP A 127 0.54 29.59 7.51
N GLN A 128 0.13 28.77 8.49
CA GLN A 128 0.59 28.94 9.87
C GLN A 128 2.08 28.62 10.00
N ALA A 129 2.57 27.49 9.46
CA ALA A 129 3.99 27.17 9.46
C ALA A 129 4.85 28.25 8.80
N LEU A 130 4.36 28.87 7.72
CA LEU A 130 5.02 30.03 7.10
C LEU A 130 5.13 31.25 8.03
N ARG A 131 4.16 31.47 8.92
CA ARG A 131 4.21 32.54 9.94
C ARG A 131 5.13 32.18 11.09
N ASP A 132 5.12 30.93 11.50
CA ASP A 132 5.94 30.40 12.60
C ASP A 132 7.44 30.37 12.25
N LYS A 133 7.76 30.15 10.96
CA LYS A 133 9.13 30.07 10.45
C LYS A 133 9.97 29.00 11.15
N PRO A 134 9.48 27.75 11.22
CA PRO A 134 10.21 26.66 11.86
C PRO A 134 11.50 26.33 11.09
N ASP A 135 12.39 25.54 11.70
CA ASP A 135 13.58 25.01 11.03
C ASP A 135 13.21 23.97 9.94
N ALA A 136 12.07 23.26 10.08
CA ALA A 136 11.52 22.35 9.08
C ALA A 136 10.01 22.19 9.24
N VAL A 137 9.34 21.75 8.17
CA VAL A 137 7.93 21.32 8.18
C VAL A 137 7.85 19.85 7.86
N VAL A 138 7.07 19.11 8.64
CA VAL A 138 6.75 17.70 8.41
C VAL A 138 5.26 17.55 8.15
N SER A 139 4.86 16.67 7.25
CA SER A 139 3.45 16.38 6.97
C SER A 139 3.24 14.94 6.50
N SER A 140 1.99 14.48 6.55
CA SER A 140 1.59 13.15 6.06
C SER A 140 0.24 13.23 5.35
N GLY A 141 0.02 12.35 4.35
CA GLY A 141 -1.28 12.07 3.76
C GLY A 141 -1.73 12.98 2.62
N PHE A 142 -1.14 14.15 2.40
CA PHE A 142 -1.55 15.07 1.33
C PHE A 142 -0.47 15.28 0.28
N PRO A 143 -0.80 15.12 -1.02
CA PRO A 143 0.13 15.45 -2.09
C PRO A 143 0.36 16.97 -2.16
N ARG A 144 1.56 17.38 -2.61
CA ARG A 144 1.96 18.79 -2.73
C ARG A 144 1.00 19.65 -3.54
N ALA A 145 0.23 19.06 -4.46
CA ALA A 145 -0.78 19.78 -5.24
C ALA A 145 -1.80 20.51 -4.37
N VAL A 146 -2.10 19.98 -3.18
CA VAL A 146 -3.05 20.59 -2.22
C VAL A 146 -2.53 21.92 -1.67
N TYR A 147 -1.22 22.05 -1.45
CA TYR A 147 -0.59 23.24 -0.82
C TYR A 147 0.59 23.80 -1.63
N ALA A 148 0.54 23.69 -2.94
CA ALA A 148 1.63 24.04 -3.86
C ALA A 148 2.14 25.50 -3.68
N LYS A 149 1.24 26.45 -3.40
CA LYS A 149 1.59 27.85 -3.19
C LYS A 149 2.40 28.02 -1.90
N GLN A 150 1.99 27.37 -0.83
CA GLN A 150 2.68 27.40 0.46
C GLN A 150 4.04 26.70 0.38
N LEU A 151 4.09 25.55 -0.32
CA LEU A 151 5.33 24.81 -0.55
C LEU A 151 6.38 25.65 -1.29
N ALA A 152 5.97 26.37 -2.34
CA ALA A 152 6.87 27.27 -3.07
C ALA A 152 7.44 28.39 -2.16
N ARG A 153 6.63 28.91 -1.24
CA ARG A 153 7.06 29.92 -0.25
C ARG A 153 8.03 29.34 0.80
N LEU A 154 7.76 28.14 1.31
CA LEU A 154 8.66 27.41 2.22
C LEU A 154 10.01 27.16 1.53
N LYS A 155 9.99 26.66 0.28
CA LYS A 155 11.20 26.49 -0.54
C LYS A 155 11.99 27.78 -0.69
N ALA A 156 11.32 28.90 -1.01
CA ALA A 156 11.97 30.21 -1.14
C ALA A 156 12.54 30.71 0.19
N ALA A 157 11.95 30.33 1.32
CA ALA A 157 12.44 30.62 2.66
C ALA A 157 13.57 29.71 3.14
N GLY A 158 13.94 28.67 2.35
CA GLY A 158 14.94 27.67 2.72
C GLY A 158 14.48 26.71 3.81
N ILE A 159 13.17 26.58 4.04
CA ILE A 159 12.59 25.67 5.04
C ILE A 159 12.32 24.33 4.36
N PRO A 160 13.01 23.24 4.74
CA PRO A 160 12.79 21.92 4.17
C PRO A 160 11.41 21.38 4.55
N VAL A 161 10.77 20.69 3.60
CA VAL A 161 9.51 19.98 3.83
C VAL A 161 9.75 18.48 3.68
N VAL A 162 9.42 17.73 4.73
CA VAL A 162 9.53 16.27 4.79
C VAL A 162 8.13 15.69 4.81
N GLN A 163 7.87 14.73 3.93
CA GLN A 163 6.54 14.10 3.77
C GLN A 163 6.58 12.60 4.04
N SER A 164 5.41 12.04 4.36
CA SER A 164 5.14 10.60 4.34
C SER A 164 3.71 10.29 3.88
N ASN A 165 3.50 9.06 3.41
CA ASN A 165 2.19 8.51 3.03
C ASN A 165 1.42 9.41 2.04
N ALA A 166 2.12 10.01 1.09
CA ALA A 166 1.54 10.90 0.11
C ALA A 166 1.81 10.40 -1.32
N ASP A 167 0.81 10.56 -2.17
CA ASP A 167 0.94 10.31 -3.61
C ASP A 167 1.70 11.46 -4.26
N ASP A 168 3.03 11.41 -4.11
CA ASP A 168 3.94 12.48 -4.47
C ASP A 168 5.32 11.95 -4.87
N VAL A 169 6.24 12.86 -5.19
CA VAL A 169 7.66 12.57 -5.45
C VAL A 169 8.54 13.62 -4.81
N VAL A 170 9.80 13.29 -4.53
CA VAL A 170 10.80 14.26 -4.06
C VAL A 170 11.07 15.31 -5.13
N GLY A 171 11.36 16.52 -4.71
CA GLY A 171 11.62 17.68 -5.58
C GLY A 171 10.56 18.77 -5.42
N ASP A 172 10.78 19.92 -6.08
CA ASP A 172 9.89 21.09 -6.08
C ASP A 172 9.47 21.58 -4.70
N GLY A 173 10.37 21.46 -3.71
CA GLY A 173 10.13 21.88 -2.33
C GLY A 173 9.94 20.74 -1.35
N VAL A 174 9.61 19.53 -1.82
CA VAL A 174 9.63 18.32 -0.98
C VAL A 174 11.06 17.79 -0.91
N SER A 175 11.63 17.76 0.28
CA SER A 175 13.02 17.39 0.53
C SER A 175 13.21 15.91 0.80
N LEU A 176 12.20 15.24 1.37
CA LEU A 176 12.14 13.81 1.63
C LEU A 176 10.68 13.34 1.50
N LEU A 177 10.49 12.14 0.96
CA LEU A 177 9.20 11.44 0.96
C LEU A 177 9.41 9.99 1.36
N LYS A 178 8.74 9.54 2.43
CA LYS A 178 8.67 8.13 2.85
C LYS A 178 7.26 7.59 2.67
N ASN A 179 7.15 6.30 2.40
CA ASN A 179 5.88 5.68 2.00
C ASN A 179 5.23 6.42 0.81
N GLY A 180 6.04 6.81 -0.17
CA GLY A 180 5.56 7.29 -1.45
C GLY A 180 5.09 6.15 -2.35
N PRO A 181 4.59 6.44 -3.58
CA PRO A 181 3.97 5.45 -4.46
C PRO A 181 4.81 4.20 -4.72
N LYS A 182 6.12 4.36 -4.88
CA LYS A 182 7.04 3.23 -5.10
C LYS A 182 7.16 2.33 -3.86
N GLU A 183 7.24 2.93 -2.67
CA GLU A 183 7.43 2.20 -1.42
C GLU A 183 6.15 1.46 -1.02
N VAL A 184 4.98 2.09 -1.14
CA VAL A 184 3.70 1.45 -0.78
C VAL A 184 3.29 0.36 -1.76
N GLY A 185 3.79 0.35 -2.99
CA GLY A 185 3.55 -0.73 -3.94
C GLY A 185 3.96 -2.11 -3.41
N VAL A 186 4.99 -2.17 -2.55
CA VAL A 186 5.40 -3.41 -1.87
C VAL A 186 4.27 -4.01 -1.02
N GLN A 187 3.40 -3.18 -0.44
CA GLN A 187 2.27 -3.64 0.37
C GLN A 187 1.27 -4.47 -0.47
N GLY A 188 1.04 -4.08 -1.72
CA GLY A 188 0.22 -4.87 -2.65
C GLY A 188 0.82 -6.25 -2.95
N GLU A 189 2.14 -6.31 -3.13
CA GLU A 189 2.85 -7.58 -3.30
C GLU A 189 2.71 -8.48 -2.06
N MET A 190 2.81 -7.91 -0.85
CA MET A 190 2.64 -8.65 0.41
C MET A 190 1.25 -9.25 0.52
N LEU A 191 0.20 -8.48 0.25
CA LEU A 191 -1.18 -8.94 0.28
C LEU A 191 -1.43 -10.05 -0.75
N ALA A 192 -0.93 -9.88 -1.98
CA ALA A 192 -1.05 -10.89 -3.03
C ALA A 192 -0.30 -12.18 -2.66
N SER A 193 0.90 -12.07 -2.05
CA SER A 193 1.67 -13.23 -1.62
C SER A 193 0.93 -14.08 -0.60
N TRP A 194 0.23 -13.42 0.33
CA TRP A 194 -0.58 -14.12 1.31
C TRP A 194 -1.79 -14.80 0.68
N VAL A 195 -2.61 -14.06 -0.11
CA VAL A 195 -3.83 -14.61 -0.74
C VAL A 195 -3.52 -15.81 -1.64
N VAL A 196 -2.48 -15.69 -2.47
CA VAL A 196 -2.11 -16.78 -3.39
C VAL A 196 -1.54 -17.99 -2.64
N SER A 197 -0.76 -17.76 -1.57
CA SER A 197 -0.19 -18.85 -0.77
C SER A 197 -1.23 -19.57 0.07
N ASP A 198 -2.15 -18.82 0.70
CA ASP A 198 -3.22 -19.36 1.54
C ASP A 198 -4.20 -20.23 0.75
N SER A 199 -4.46 -19.84 -0.50
CA SER A 199 -5.37 -20.55 -1.41
C SER A 199 -4.72 -21.63 -2.27
N ASP A 200 -3.43 -21.88 -2.15
CA ASP A 200 -2.69 -22.75 -3.10
C ASP A 200 -2.90 -22.35 -4.58
N ALA A 201 -3.01 -21.02 -4.83
CA ALA A 201 -3.32 -20.42 -6.13
C ALA A 201 -4.69 -20.82 -6.71
N GLU A 202 -5.69 -20.97 -5.84
CA GLU A 202 -7.10 -21.26 -6.21
C GLU A 202 -8.07 -20.20 -5.64
N ALA A 203 -7.57 -19.01 -5.30
CA ALA A 203 -8.39 -17.94 -4.72
C ALA A 203 -9.44 -17.41 -5.71
N ASN A 204 -10.60 -17.06 -5.16
CA ASN A 204 -11.57 -16.15 -5.78
C ASN A 204 -11.66 -14.94 -4.87
N THR A 205 -11.12 -13.79 -5.32
CA THR A 205 -10.82 -12.66 -4.46
C THR A 205 -11.66 -11.44 -4.80
N VAL A 206 -12.11 -10.73 -3.76
CA VAL A 206 -12.60 -9.36 -3.88
C VAL A 206 -11.67 -8.40 -3.15
N TYR A 207 -11.32 -7.30 -3.80
CA TYR A 207 -10.53 -6.20 -3.24
C TYR A 207 -11.44 -4.99 -3.02
N PHE A 208 -11.69 -4.62 -1.75
CA PHE A 208 -12.41 -3.40 -1.39
C PHE A 208 -11.42 -2.24 -1.31
N ASP A 209 -11.56 -1.29 -2.23
CA ASP A 209 -10.70 -0.11 -2.35
C ASP A 209 -11.34 1.15 -1.78
N LEU A 210 -10.50 2.07 -1.28
CA LEU A 210 -10.92 3.39 -0.80
C LEU A 210 -10.24 4.48 -1.64
N PRO A 211 -10.75 4.76 -2.86
CA PRO A 211 -10.08 5.63 -3.84
C PRO A 211 -9.97 7.10 -3.41
N ALA A 212 -10.65 7.49 -2.32
CA ALA A 212 -10.50 8.82 -1.72
C ALA A 212 -9.04 9.09 -1.27
N TYR A 213 -8.27 8.05 -0.97
CA TYR A 213 -6.84 8.14 -0.68
C TYR A 213 -6.02 7.68 -1.89
N THR A 214 -5.54 8.61 -2.69
CA THR A 214 -4.84 8.32 -3.96
C THR A 214 -3.56 7.48 -3.76
N ILE A 215 -2.93 7.56 -2.57
CA ILE A 215 -1.77 6.73 -2.20
C ILE A 215 -2.07 5.22 -2.16
N LEU A 216 -3.33 4.82 -2.09
CA LEU A 216 -3.72 3.40 -2.12
C LEU A 216 -3.73 2.82 -3.54
N LYS A 217 -3.78 3.67 -4.58
CA LYS A 217 -3.76 3.19 -5.97
C LYS A 217 -2.53 2.34 -6.30
N PRO A 218 -1.27 2.75 -5.98
CA PRO A 218 -0.10 1.89 -6.19
C PRO A 218 -0.17 0.55 -5.46
N VAL A 219 -0.80 0.50 -4.28
CA VAL A 219 -1.01 -0.77 -3.54
C VAL A 219 -1.95 -1.69 -4.32
N LYS A 220 -3.11 -1.16 -4.74
CA LYS A 220 -4.09 -1.90 -5.53
C LYS A 220 -3.51 -2.40 -6.86
N ASP A 221 -2.83 -1.53 -7.59
CA ASP A 221 -2.22 -1.87 -8.88
C ASP A 221 -1.16 -2.98 -8.72
N SER A 222 -0.31 -2.88 -7.69
CA SER A 222 0.68 -3.90 -7.39
C SER A 222 0.05 -5.22 -6.95
N PHE A 223 -1.00 -5.16 -6.11
CA PHE A 223 -1.76 -6.35 -5.74
C PHE A 223 -2.31 -7.06 -6.97
N ALA A 224 -3.02 -6.34 -7.84
CA ALA A 224 -3.63 -6.93 -9.03
C ALA A 224 -2.59 -7.55 -9.96
N ALA A 225 -1.48 -6.83 -10.22
CA ALA A 225 -0.40 -7.33 -11.09
C ALA A 225 0.29 -8.58 -10.53
N LYS A 226 0.53 -8.64 -9.21
CA LYS A 226 1.16 -9.79 -8.56
C LYS A 226 0.19 -10.96 -8.44
N TYR A 227 -1.08 -10.67 -8.13
CA TYR A 227 -2.13 -11.68 -8.06
C TYR A 227 -2.31 -12.39 -9.42
N GLU A 228 -2.41 -11.63 -10.51
CA GLU A 228 -2.47 -12.17 -11.88
C GLU A 228 -1.22 -13.01 -12.22
N ALA A 229 -0.02 -12.49 -11.92
CA ALA A 229 1.23 -13.18 -12.22
C ALA A 229 1.43 -14.47 -11.43
N TRP A 230 0.89 -14.56 -10.22
CA TRP A 230 1.11 -15.70 -9.32
C TRP A 230 -0.06 -16.68 -9.26
N CYS A 231 -1.27 -16.24 -9.65
CA CYS A 231 -2.51 -17.00 -9.61
C CYS A 231 -3.25 -16.89 -10.96
N ASP A 232 -2.63 -17.44 -12.02
CA ASP A 232 -3.20 -17.40 -13.38
C ASP A 232 -4.62 -17.99 -13.41
N GLY A 233 -5.58 -17.24 -13.95
CA GLY A 233 -6.99 -17.61 -14.02
C GLY A 233 -7.79 -17.46 -12.72
N CYS A 234 -7.19 -16.98 -11.62
CA CYS A 234 -7.90 -16.66 -10.38
C CYS A 234 -8.78 -15.42 -10.55
N PRO A 235 -10.09 -15.48 -10.23
CA PRO A 235 -10.95 -14.31 -10.33
C PRO A 235 -10.56 -13.24 -9.32
N LEU A 236 -10.52 -11.98 -9.78
CA LEU A 236 -10.32 -10.80 -8.95
C LEU A 236 -11.37 -9.74 -9.26
N ASP A 237 -12.25 -9.49 -8.30
CA ASP A 237 -13.16 -8.36 -8.35
C ASP A 237 -12.59 -7.17 -7.57
N GLN A 238 -12.82 -5.95 -8.06
CA GLN A 238 -12.43 -4.71 -7.39
C GLN A 238 -13.68 -3.87 -7.15
N VAL A 239 -13.88 -3.46 -5.89
CA VAL A 239 -15.06 -2.72 -5.45
C VAL A 239 -14.63 -1.41 -4.80
N ASP A 240 -14.96 -0.29 -5.42
CA ASP A 240 -14.72 1.04 -4.85
C ASP A 240 -15.70 1.34 -3.72
N VAL A 241 -15.16 1.75 -2.57
CA VAL A 241 -15.91 2.12 -1.37
C VAL A 241 -15.88 3.65 -1.21
N PRO A 242 -17.05 4.31 -1.12
CA PRO A 242 -17.05 5.74 -0.83
C PRO A 242 -16.60 5.99 0.61
N ILE A 243 -15.86 7.09 0.84
CA ILE A 243 -15.36 7.46 2.18
C ILE A 243 -16.47 7.56 3.22
N THR A 244 -17.70 7.90 2.80
CA THR A 244 -18.88 8.01 3.66
C THR A 244 -19.39 6.68 4.21
N ALA A 245 -18.95 5.54 3.67
CA ALA A 245 -19.30 4.20 4.15
C ALA A 245 -18.45 3.77 5.35
N VAL A 246 -17.27 4.38 5.52
CA VAL A 246 -16.35 4.07 6.61
C VAL A 246 -16.98 4.40 7.96
N GLY A 247 -16.94 3.40 8.88
CA GLY A 247 -17.56 3.53 10.20
C GLY A 247 -19.08 3.58 10.21
N LYS A 248 -19.75 3.28 9.10
CA LYS A 248 -21.21 3.28 8.96
C LYS A 248 -21.71 1.96 8.37
N ASP A 249 -21.88 1.90 7.05
CA ASP A 249 -22.53 0.80 6.33
C ASP A 249 -21.54 -0.16 5.65
N MET A 250 -20.24 -0.03 5.89
CA MET A 250 -19.22 -0.89 5.29
C MET A 250 -19.44 -2.40 5.59
N PRO A 251 -19.75 -2.83 6.84
CA PRO A 251 -20.04 -4.23 7.11
C PRO A 251 -21.22 -4.78 6.30
N ASP A 252 -22.31 -4.00 6.15
CA ASP A 252 -23.49 -4.39 5.38
C ASP A 252 -23.18 -4.51 3.87
N ARG A 253 -22.32 -3.65 3.36
CA ARG A 253 -21.83 -3.72 1.96
C ARG A 253 -21.08 -5.02 1.70
N VAL A 254 -20.16 -5.39 2.59
CA VAL A 254 -19.41 -6.64 2.49
C VAL A 254 -20.36 -7.85 2.54
N VAL A 255 -21.29 -7.88 3.49
CA VAL A 255 -22.30 -8.95 3.61
C VAL A 255 -23.14 -9.04 2.34
N SER A 256 -23.65 -7.92 1.82
CA SER A 256 -24.46 -7.88 0.60
C SER A 256 -23.67 -8.39 -0.61
N TYR A 257 -22.41 -7.96 -0.74
CA TYR A 257 -21.55 -8.39 -1.82
C TYR A 257 -21.31 -9.91 -1.77
N LEU A 258 -20.92 -10.45 -0.63
CA LEU A 258 -20.61 -11.87 -0.47
C LEU A 258 -21.85 -12.78 -0.63
N ARG A 259 -23.06 -12.28 -0.30
CA ARG A 259 -24.31 -13.00 -0.61
C ARG A 259 -24.57 -13.12 -2.10
N SER A 260 -24.27 -12.08 -2.87
CA SER A 260 -24.42 -12.10 -4.33
C SER A 260 -23.25 -12.79 -5.04
N HIS A 261 -22.09 -12.96 -4.37
CA HIS A 261 -20.89 -13.61 -4.89
C HIS A 261 -20.43 -14.74 -3.96
N PRO A 262 -21.20 -15.82 -3.81
CA PRO A 262 -20.92 -16.87 -2.80
C PRO A 262 -19.61 -17.64 -3.04
N LYS A 263 -19.08 -17.61 -4.27
CA LYS A 263 -17.82 -18.26 -4.64
C LYS A 263 -16.57 -17.50 -4.17
N VAL A 264 -16.68 -16.24 -3.78
CA VAL A 264 -15.56 -15.49 -3.22
C VAL A 264 -15.04 -16.18 -1.98
N THR A 265 -13.76 -16.41 -1.91
CA THR A 265 -13.05 -17.06 -0.79
C THR A 265 -12.24 -16.06 0.01
N HIS A 266 -11.61 -15.11 -0.65
CA HIS A 266 -10.70 -14.14 -0.05
C HIS A 266 -11.22 -12.70 -0.19
N VAL A 267 -11.13 -11.95 0.89
CA VAL A 267 -11.55 -10.54 0.96
C VAL A 267 -10.34 -9.70 1.38
N VAL A 268 -9.94 -8.81 0.52
CA VAL A 268 -8.82 -7.88 0.74
C VAL A 268 -9.36 -6.47 0.95
N PHE A 269 -8.88 -5.80 1.98
CA PHE A 269 -9.24 -4.40 2.25
C PHE A 269 -8.04 -3.50 2.04
N SER A 270 -8.21 -2.43 1.29
CA SER A 270 -7.16 -1.43 1.03
C SER A 270 -6.68 -0.71 2.30
N LEU A 271 -7.49 -0.71 3.36
CA LEU A 271 -7.15 -0.19 4.70
C LEU A 271 -7.85 -1.01 5.78
N GLY A 272 -7.20 -1.20 6.93
CA GLY A 272 -7.75 -1.90 8.09
C GLY A 272 -9.07 -1.34 8.59
N LEU A 273 -9.26 -0.03 8.48
CA LEU A 273 -10.53 0.63 8.88
C LEU A 273 -11.77 0.13 8.10
N LEU A 274 -11.60 -0.44 6.90
CA LEU A 274 -12.70 -1.04 6.13
C LEU A 274 -13.14 -2.39 6.69
N ASN A 275 -12.30 -3.07 7.47
CA ASN A 275 -12.61 -4.36 8.10
C ASN A 275 -13.32 -4.22 9.46
N VAL A 276 -13.38 -3.01 10.02
CA VAL A 276 -13.99 -2.78 11.33
C VAL A 276 -15.49 -3.14 11.31
N GLY A 277 -15.88 -4.07 12.18
CA GLY A 277 -17.25 -4.58 12.27
C GLY A 277 -17.60 -5.68 11.25
N VAL A 278 -16.79 -5.88 10.21
CA VAL A 278 -17.06 -6.90 9.16
C VAL A 278 -17.12 -8.31 9.73
N PRO A 279 -16.18 -8.80 10.56
CA PRO A 279 -16.26 -10.16 11.11
C PRO A 279 -17.54 -10.44 11.88
N ALA A 280 -18.01 -9.47 12.68
CA ALA A 280 -19.26 -9.58 13.43
C ALA A 280 -20.49 -9.64 12.51
N ALA A 281 -20.49 -8.82 11.45
CA ALA A 281 -21.57 -8.81 10.46
C ALA A 281 -21.63 -10.11 9.65
N LEU A 282 -20.49 -10.67 9.25
CA LEU A 282 -20.41 -11.98 8.57
C LEU A 282 -20.96 -13.09 9.46
N LYS A 283 -20.55 -13.13 10.73
CA LYS A 283 -21.07 -14.08 11.72
C LYS A 283 -22.58 -13.97 11.86
N THR A 284 -23.12 -12.76 11.99
CA THR A 284 -24.57 -12.51 12.11
C THR A 284 -25.31 -12.92 10.84
N ALA A 285 -24.70 -12.74 9.68
CA ALA A 285 -25.26 -13.11 8.38
C ALA A 285 -25.14 -14.63 8.06
N GLY A 286 -24.47 -15.42 8.92
CA GLY A 286 -24.19 -16.85 8.70
C GLY A 286 -23.22 -17.11 7.56
N ILE A 287 -22.37 -16.13 7.19
CA ILE A 287 -21.35 -16.26 6.15
C ILE A 287 -20.06 -16.75 6.82
N THR A 288 -19.58 -17.91 6.39
CA THR A 288 -18.38 -18.59 6.92
C THR A 288 -17.40 -18.94 5.80
N GLY A 289 -16.18 -19.36 6.16
CA GLY A 289 -15.17 -19.80 5.18
C GLY A 289 -14.68 -18.67 4.27
N LYS A 290 -14.63 -17.45 4.79
CA LYS A 290 -14.05 -16.30 4.11
C LYS A 290 -12.75 -15.88 4.83
N HIS A 291 -11.69 -15.72 4.05
CA HIS A 291 -10.38 -15.31 4.51
C HIS A 291 -10.26 -13.79 4.37
N LEU A 292 -9.92 -13.10 5.45
CA LEU A 292 -9.89 -11.64 5.51
C LEU A 292 -8.45 -11.15 5.74
N VAL A 293 -7.94 -10.30 4.83
CA VAL A 293 -6.64 -9.65 4.98
C VAL A 293 -6.76 -8.15 4.74
N VAL A 294 -6.02 -7.36 5.50
CA VAL A 294 -6.09 -5.89 5.41
C VAL A 294 -4.71 -5.29 5.09
N ASN A 295 -4.71 -4.24 4.30
CA ASN A 295 -3.59 -3.32 4.24
C ASN A 295 -3.65 -2.36 5.42
N VAL A 296 -2.49 -2.00 6.00
CA VAL A 296 -2.40 -1.06 7.14
C VAL A 296 -3.32 -1.49 8.29
N GLY A 297 -2.92 -2.55 8.99
CA GLY A 297 -3.62 -3.02 10.20
C GLY A 297 -3.47 -2.04 11.36
N ASP A 298 -4.50 -1.97 12.18
CA ASP A 298 -4.54 -1.24 13.45
C ASP A 298 -4.82 -2.19 14.63
N ALA A 299 -4.87 -1.66 15.85
CA ALA A 299 -5.14 -2.44 17.06
C ALA A 299 -6.39 -3.32 16.95
N GLN A 300 -7.48 -2.83 16.34
CA GLN A 300 -8.70 -3.61 16.17
C GLN A 300 -8.48 -4.79 15.19
N ASN A 301 -7.71 -4.58 14.12
CA ASN A 301 -7.38 -5.65 13.19
C ASN A 301 -6.48 -6.71 13.83
N TYR A 302 -5.52 -6.31 14.65
CA TYR A 302 -4.66 -7.24 15.39
C TYR A 302 -5.44 -8.07 16.41
N GLN A 303 -6.43 -7.48 17.10
CA GLN A 303 -7.37 -8.23 17.94
C GLN A 303 -8.21 -9.23 17.14
N TYR A 304 -8.63 -8.88 15.92
CA TYR A 304 -9.34 -9.82 15.04
C TYR A 304 -8.44 -10.99 14.63
N ILE A 305 -7.17 -10.72 14.30
CA ILE A 305 -6.20 -11.77 13.95
C ILE A 305 -5.95 -12.69 15.16
N GLN A 306 -5.71 -12.13 16.34
CA GLN A 306 -5.48 -12.90 17.57
C GLN A 306 -6.67 -13.83 17.88
N SER A 307 -7.90 -13.35 17.70
CA SER A 307 -9.13 -14.09 17.95
C SER A 307 -9.56 -15.00 16.79
N GLY A 308 -8.83 -15.02 15.66
CA GLY A 308 -9.16 -15.82 14.47
C GLY A 308 -10.39 -15.30 13.70
N LEU A 309 -10.72 -14.03 13.84
CA LEU A 309 -11.81 -13.36 13.12
C LEU A 309 -11.32 -12.70 11.82
N SER A 310 -10.03 -12.53 11.65
CA SER A 310 -9.34 -12.10 10.44
C SER A 310 -8.04 -12.86 10.34
N ASP A 311 -7.49 -13.01 9.15
CA ASP A 311 -6.37 -13.92 8.91
C ASP A 311 -5.02 -13.20 8.90
N GLY A 312 -4.98 -11.95 8.43
CA GLY A 312 -3.73 -11.21 8.36
C GLY A 312 -3.89 -9.71 8.15
N ALA A 313 -2.79 -9.02 8.37
CA ALA A 313 -2.66 -7.59 8.12
C ALA A 313 -1.23 -7.23 7.69
N MET A 314 -1.07 -6.24 6.83
CA MET A 314 0.20 -5.56 6.68
C MET A 314 0.40 -4.63 7.89
N ALA A 315 1.50 -4.82 8.62
CA ALA A 315 1.84 -3.97 9.76
C ALA A 315 2.31 -2.59 9.28
N LEU A 316 1.82 -1.54 9.94
CA LEU A 316 2.22 -0.17 9.62
C LEU A 316 3.59 0.14 10.24
N ASN A 317 4.51 0.67 9.43
CA ASN A 317 5.87 1.04 9.84
C ASN A 317 5.96 2.49 10.38
N SER A 318 4.97 2.91 11.18
CA SER A 318 4.85 4.29 11.66
C SER A 318 6.04 4.75 12.50
N HIS A 319 6.55 3.86 13.35
CA HIS A 319 7.69 4.13 14.22
C HIS A 319 8.93 4.46 13.40
N GLU A 320 9.30 3.55 12.49
CA GLU A 320 10.49 3.71 11.65
C GLU A 320 10.33 4.87 10.65
N THR A 321 9.11 5.08 10.12
CA THR A 321 8.82 6.23 9.24
C THR A 321 9.09 7.56 9.94
N SER A 322 8.68 7.68 11.19
CA SER A 322 8.85 8.91 11.96
C SER A 322 10.31 9.15 12.35
N TRP A 323 11.00 8.09 12.77
CA TRP A 323 12.40 8.20 13.19
C TRP A 323 13.35 8.42 12.00
N ILE A 324 13.10 7.84 10.83
CA ILE A 324 13.88 8.11 9.61
C ILE A 324 13.68 9.55 9.12
N GLN A 325 12.51 10.15 9.32
CA GLN A 325 12.28 11.55 9.01
C GLN A 325 13.11 12.47 9.92
N VAL A 326 13.28 12.12 11.19
CA VAL A 326 14.16 12.84 12.13
C VAL A 326 15.63 12.65 11.76
N ASP A 327 16.06 11.43 11.38
CA ASP A 327 17.42 11.17 10.88
C ASP A 327 17.75 12.02 9.65
N ALA A 328 16.83 12.08 8.69
CA ALA A 328 16.97 12.90 7.49
C ALA A 328 17.13 14.40 7.82
N LEU A 329 16.34 14.91 8.76
CA LEU A 329 16.48 16.30 9.23
C LEU A 329 17.80 16.50 9.98
N ALA A 330 18.26 15.52 10.78
CA ALA A 330 19.56 15.58 11.45
C ALA A 330 20.71 15.66 10.43
N ARG A 331 20.64 14.90 9.34
CA ARG A 331 21.58 15.02 8.21
C ARG A 331 21.51 16.40 7.57
N HIS A 332 20.32 16.87 7.27
CA HIS A 332 20.12 18.21 6.69
C HIS A 332 20.75 19.31 7.56
N PHE A 333 20.46 19.32 8.86
CA PHE A 333 20.97 20.34 9.78
C PHE A 333 22.48 20.23 10.05
N THR A 334 23.09 19.11 9.69
CA THR A 334 24.56 18.93 9.70
C THR A 334 25.20 19.16 8.34
N GLY A 335 24.42 19.65 7.35
CA GLY A 335 24.88 19.92 5.98
C GLY A 335 25.18 18.68 5.17
N GLN A 336 24.46 17.57 5.44
CA GLN A 336 24.51 16.33 4.69
C GLN A 336 23.28 16.18 3.81
N SER A 337 23.35 15.31 2.79
CA SER A 337 22.20 14.94 1.97
C SER A 337 21.23 14.02 2.72
N MET A 338 19.94 14.20 2.50
CA MET A 338 18.87 13.28 2.92
C MET A 338 18.79 12.02 2.03
N ASP A 339 19.64 11.86 1.02
CA ASP A 339 19.56 10.76 0.04
C ASP A 339 19.72 9.37 0.67
N VAL A 340 20.44 9.27 1.79
CA VAL A 340 20.59 8.03 2.54
C VAL A 340 19.21 7.56 3.01
N ASP A 341 18.45 8.46 3.64
CA ASP A 341 17.11 8.20 4.15
C ASP A 341 16.10 8.01 3.03
N GLN A 342 16.22 8.81 1.96
CA GLN A 342 15.31 8.69 0.80
C GLN A 342 15.44 7.33 0.12
N ARG A 343 16.64 6.76 0.02
CA ARG A 343 16.87 5.44 -0.62
C ARG A 343 16.64 4.27 0.31
N ALA A 344 16.64 4.49 1.62
CA ALA A 344 16.40 3.43 2.59
C ALA A 344 14.98 2.89 2.45
N GLU A 345 14.85 1.58 2.23
CA GLU A 345 13.54 0.92 2.16
C GLU A 345 13.04 0.68 3.58
N LEU A 346 11.86 1.21 3.90
CA LEU A 346 11.26 0.99 5.21
C LEU A 346 10.98 -0.51 5.44
N PRO A 347 11.16 -1.00 6.68
CA PRO A 347 10.83 -2.37 6.99
C PRO A 347 9.32 -2.59 6.81
N ASN A 348 8.98 -3.74 6.25
CA ASN A 348 7.60 -4.16 6.05
C ASN A 348 7.42 -5.56 6.64
N MET A 349 6.25 -5.80 7.23
CA MET A 349 5.91 -7.10 7.82
C MET A 349 4.43 -7.40 7.58
N LEU A 350 4.15 -8.62 7.11
CA LEU A 350 2.80 -9.15 7.06
C LEU A 350 2.61 -10.00 8.32
N VAL A 351 1.60 -9.64 9.11
CA VAL A 351 1.28 -10.35 10.35
C VAL A 351 0.07 -11.23 10.17
N THR A 352 0.18 -12.40 10.75
CA THR A 352 -0.88 -13.39 10.92
C THR A 352 -0.91 -13.79 12.39
N LYS A 353 -1.78 -14.72 12.77
CA LYS A 353 -1.83 -15.21 14.15
C LYS A 353 -0.50 -15.82 14.64
N ASP A 354 0.31 -16.36 13.72
CA ASP A 354 1.53 -17.09 14.07
C ASP A 354 2.72 -16.17 14.39
N ASN A 355 2.72 -14.94 13.88
CA ASN A 355 3.83 -14.01 14.00
C ASN A 355 3.45 -12.62 14.53
N LEU A 356 2.20 -12.41 14.98
CA LEU A 356 1.74 -11.16 15.57
C LEU A 356 2.45 -10.87 16.89
N PRO A 357 3.24 -9.79 17.02
CA PRO A 357 3.98 -9.50 18.24
C PRO A 357 3.09 -9.11 19.43
N SER A 358 2.03 -8.35 19.17
CA SER A 358 1.03 -7.91 20.16
C SER A 358 -0.29 -7.57 19.46
N ALA A 359 -1.39 -7.78 20.17
CA ALA A 359 -2.73 -7.33 19.74
C ALA A 359 -3.23 -6.12 20.55
N ASP A 360 -2.44 -5.62 21.51
CA ASP A 360 -2.86 -4.57 22.45
C ASP A 360 -2.68 -3.16 21.89
N GLY A 361 -2.25 -3.03 20.64
CA GLY A 361 -2.02 -1.75 20.00
C GLY A 361 -1.01 -1.81 18.87
N ASP A 362 -0.50 -0.64 18.49
CA ASP A 362 0.56 -0.54 17.52
C ASP A 362 1.89 -1.07 18.11
N PHE A 363 2.71 -1.65 17.27
CA PHE A 363 4.03 -2.17 17.64
C PHE A 363 5.07 -1.78 16.58
N PRO A 364 6.34 -1.55 16.95
CA PRO A 364 7.39 -1.31 15.98
C PRO A 364 7.69 -2.60 15.20
N ILE A 365 7.94 -2.48 13.90
CA ILE A 365 8.35 -3.62 13.08
C ILE A 365 9.74 -4.09 13.52
N VAL A 366 10.69 -3.16 13.71
CA VAL A 366 12.00 -3.43 14.31
C VAL A 366 11.94 -3.13 15.81
N GLU A 367 12.07 -4.14 16.64
CA GLU A 367 11.83 -4.05 18.10
C GLU A 367 12.69 -2.99 18.79
N ASP A 368 13.98 -2.98 18.51
CA ASP A 368 14.97 -2.09 19.12
C ASP A 368 15.33 -0.87 18.25
N TYR A 369 14.43 -0.44 17.34
CA TYR A 369 14.66 0.65 16.41
C TYR A 369 15.18 1.93 17.10
N ARG A 370 14.70 2.23 18.31
CA ARG A 370 15.13 3.40 19.10
C ARG A 370 16.62 3.38 19.38
N ALA A 371 17.12 2.24 19.85
CA ALA A 371 18.54 2.07 20.16
C ALA A 371 19.39 2.18 18.88
N GLN A 372 18.92 1.59 17.79
CA GLN A 372 19.62 1.64 16.50
C GLN A 372 19.70 3.07 15.96
N PHE A 373 18.61 3.84 15.94
CA PHE A 373 18.65 5.25 15.52
C PHE A 373 19.51 6.11 16.45
N LYS A 374 19.41 5.93 17.77
CA LYS A 374 20.26 6.66 18.74
C LYS A 374 21.75 6.39 18.49
N ALA A 375 22.11 5.16 18.15
CA ALA A 375 23.50 4.83 17.77
C ALA A 375 23.95 5.58 16.50
N LEU A 376 23.07 5.72 15.47
CA LEU A 376 23.36 6.52 14.27
C LEU A 376 23.62 8.00 14.61
N TRP A 377 22.95 8.52 15.63
CA TRP A 377 23.07 9.91 16.09
C TRP A 377 24.23 10.14 17.06
N GLY A 378 24.91 9.06 17.47
CA GLY A 378 25.98 9.11 18.47
C GLY A 378 25.48 9.42 19.88
N LEU A 379 24.23 8.99 20.16
CA LEU A 379 23.63 9.03 21.49
C LEU A 379 23.84 7.66 22.16
N SER A 380 24.35 7.64 23.36
CA SER A 380 24.57 6.43 24.17
C SER A 380 23.38 6.16 25.09
#